data_15c4dc0741bbedfc348e2d7e7ce7c853
#
_entry.id   15c4dc0741bbedfc348e2d7e7ce7c853
#
_cell.length_a   1.000
_cell.length_b   1.000
_cell.length_c   1.000
_cell.angle_alpha   90.00
_cell.angle_beta   90.00
_cell.angle_gamma   90.00
#
_symmetry.space_group_name_H-M   'P 1'
#
loop_
_entity.id
_entity.type
_entity.pdbx_description
1 polymer ?
#
loop_
_entity_poly.entity_id
_entity_poly.type
_entity_poly.pdbx_seq_one_letter_code
_entity_poly.pdbx_strand_id
1 'polypeptide(L)'
;MKKTLVFASTLGLGCVMLSVAASSLSAAPAAKPLRVHQEPRGVGHLLAPGDRPEIVYTVDTRGITSPTGSLYVRDDRTPRFERLSLKLKRGPGSPTLQTRVPGRLLRGHKLIYYAVVTDRRSHRSATIPARGAAAPQAAWVIGKSITVKLGTHRFDELRAPDAVVARARADEVGFEVPPPDCGCGPGFGPQTFLVGRDQSIWLHDGLNKRLLVWAAGRPDVIQRTVPLPFFAGQNDIALGPAHTLYVTRVVGIGLASHLVLYRLSDTGQVLWESRLAGSFFGSTSFMLGATSALRLGPDGTLYCLVGMFGLVGGEWGWMPVATPAGRPLRVGAQRRRTDWPFQPVAGGLRLVSETYTPPNAETAPHEVRVALIDRRNRAIRAWRILSRTDINLGNGTNSELVGGDPVVVLDVTAQIAGNQKWERVVLRLGSSGTRARFSLPRAVWGANLLADIRIGADGNLYQLATSPTTGIVISRYALLDSGRES
;
A
#
# COMPACT_ATOMS: atom_id res chain seq x y z
N MET A 1 60.06 -5.00 -20.78
CA MET A 1 60.87 -6.22 -21.05
C MET A 1 59.91 -7.34 -21.39
N LYS A 2 60.14 -7.90 -22.57
CA LYS A 2 59.39 -9.00 -23.21
C LYS A 2 59.57 -10.30 -22.42
N LYS A 3 58.54 -11.18 -22.43
CA LYS A 3 58.75 -12.61 -22.75
C LYS A 3 57.40 -13.26 -23.05
N THR A 4 57.25 -13.53 -24.34
CA THR A 4 56.34 -14.44 -25.02
C THR A 4 56.74 -15.89 -24.71
N LEU A 5 55.80 -16.79 -24.52
CA LEU A 5 56.04 -18.23 -24.72
C LEU A 5 54.82 -18.86 -25.39
N VAL A 6 55.03 -19.29 -26.61
CA VAL A 6 54.21 -20.15 -27.47
C VAL A 6 54.54 -21.61 -27.14
N PHE A 7 53.53 -22.46 -27.00
CA PHE A 7 53.68 -23.90 -27.23
C PHE A 7 52.49 -24.44 -28.01
N ALA A 8 52.75 -24.88 -29.20
CA ALA A 8 51.90 -25.67 -30.03
C ALA A 8 52.20 -27.16 -29.77
N SER A 9 51.16 -27.99 -29.78
CA SER A 9 51.31 -29.42 -30.00
C SER A 9 50.03 -29.96 -30.62
N THR A 10 50.14 -30.31 -31.88
CA THR A 10 49.22 -31.10 -32.70
C THR A 10 49.31 -32.57 -32.31
N LEU A 11 48.16 -33.21 -32.15
CA LEU A 11 48.02 -34.66 -32.32
C LEU A 11 46.61 -34.95 -32.84
N GLY A 12 46.54 -35.40 -34.07
CA GLY A 12 45.33 -35.84 -34.72
C GLY A 12 44.97 -37.29 -34.32
N LEU A 13 43.71 -37.52 -34.19
CA LEU A 13 43.15 -38.88 -34.31
C LEU A 13 41.77 -38.75 -34.98
N GLY A 14 41.66 -39.39 -36.10
CA GLY A 14 40.43 -39.49 -36.85
C GLY A 14 39.38 -40.30 -36.09
N CYS A 15 38.18 -39.80 -36.12
CA CYS A 15 37.01 -40.58 -35.72
C CYS A 15 35.92 -40.42 -36.78
N VAL A 16 35.47 -41.54 -37.22
CA VAL A 16 34.49 -41.82 -38.25
C VAL A 16 33.17 -41.11 -37.91
N MET A 17 32.69 -40.26 -38.79
CA MET A 17 31.39 -39.63 -38.74
C MET A 17 30.29 -40.65 -39.07
N LEU A 18 29.65 -41.23 -38.07
CA LEU A 18 28.34 -41.83 -38.21
C LEU A 18 27.29 -40.72 -38.10
N SER A 19 26.77 -40.30 -39.23
CA SER A 19 25.66 -39.36 -39.34
C SER A 19 24.38 -40.07 -38.90
N VAL A 20 24.07 -39.99 -37.62
CA VAL A 20 22.73 -40.28 -37.15
C VAL A 20 21.89 -39.02 -37.42
N ALA A 21 21.05 -39.09 -38.43
CA ALA A 21 19.99 -38.09 -38.64
C ALA A 21 19.03 -38.14 -37.46
N ALA A 22 19.33 -37.35 -36.43
CA ALA A 22 18.37 -37.05 -35.39
C ALA A 22 17.30 -36.14 -36.01
N SER A 23 16.17 -36.74 -36.38
CA SER A 23 14.94 -36.01 -36.67
C SER A 23 14.61 -35.16 -35.48
N SER A 24 14.96 -33.87 -35.52
CA SER A 24 14.52 -32.89 -34.56
C SER A 24 12.99 -32.78 -34.65
N LEU A 25 12.30 -33.54 -33.83
CA LEU A 25 10.92 -33.27 -33.52
C LEU A 25 10.91 -31.85 -32.93
N SER A 26 10.61 -30.88 -33.82
CA SER A 26 10.35 -29.50 -33.42
C SER A 26 9.20 -29.56 -32.42
N ALA A 27 9.52 -29.49 -31.12
CA ALA A 27 8.51 -29.36 -30.09
C ALA A 27 7.70 -28.12 -30.45
N ALA A 28 6.42 -28.30 -30.75
CA ALA A 28 5.52 -27.18 -30.98
C ALA A 28 5.68 -26.17 -29.83
N PRO A 29 5.87 -24.89 -30.15
CA PRO A 29 6.10 -23.89 -29.10
C PRO A 29 4.99 -23.99 -28.06
N ALA A 30 5.36 -24.20 -26.82
CA ALA A 30 4.41 -24.35 -25.71
C ALA A 30 3.43 -23.16 -25.74
N ALA A 31 2.15 -23.47 -25.90
CA ALA A 31 1.12 -22.45 -26.04
C ALA A 31 1.19 -21.50 -24.81
N LYS A 32 1.38 -20.20 -25.08
CA LYS A 32 1.47 -19.18 -24.00
C LYS A 32 0.25 -19.30 -23.08
N PRO A 33 0.43 -19.29 -21.75
CA PRO A 33 -0.69 -19.43 -20.81
C PRO A 33 -1.71 -18.31 -20.99
N LEU A 34 -2.98 -18.63 -20.75
CA LEU A 34 -4.05 -17.65 -20.73
C LEU A 34 -3.78 -16.67 -19.58
N ARG A 35 -3.61 -15.38 -19.90
CA ARG A 35 -3.41 -14.34 -18.89
C ARG A 35 -4.74 -13.66 -18.58
N VAL A 36 -5.12 -13.73 -17.32
CA VAL A 36 -6.35 -13.13 -16.80
C VAL A 36 -6.01 -12.40 -15.53
N HIS A 37 -6.47 -11.17 -15.41
CA HIS A 37 -6.26 -10.35 -14.24
C HIS A 37 -7.61 -9.96 -13.65
N GLN A 38 -7.74 -10.00 -12.34
CA GLN A 38 -8.90 -9.43 -11.67
C GLN A 38 -8.75 -7.92 -11.62
N GLU A 39 -9.78 -7.22 -12.07
CA GLU A 39 -9.88 -5.77 -11.87
C GLU A 39 -10.14 -5.48 -10.39
N PRO A 40 -9.42 -4.52 -9.78
CA PRO A 40 -9.68 -4.13 -8.40
C PRO A 40 -11.02 -3.40 -8.23
N ARG A 41 -11.59 -2.93 -9.33
CA ARG A 41 -12.88 -2.23 -9.31
C ARG A 41 -13.99 -3.25 -9.07
N GLY A 42 -14.62 -3.19 -7.91
CA GLY A 42 -15.87 -3.90 -7.68
C GLY A 42 -15.92 -4.86 -6.50
N VAL A 43 -14.80 -5.39 -6.04
CA VAL A 43 -14.77 -6.13 -4.78
C VAL A 43 -13.66 -5.57 -3.93
N GLY A 44 -13.99 -4.60 -3.08
CA GLY A 44 -13.16 -4.19 -1.98
C GLY A 44 -13.00 -5.33 -0.96
N HIS A 45 -12.14 -5.16 -0.01
CA HIS A 45 -11.96 -6.14 1.07
C HIS A 45 -13.10 -6.10 2.08
N LEU A 46 -13.83 -4.98 2.15
CA LEU A 46 -14.97 -4.75 3.06
C LEU A 46 -16.27 -4.59 2.26
N LEU A 47 -17.17 -5.56 2.39
CA LEU A 47 -18.49 -5.53 1.79
C LEU A 47 -19.56 -5.26 2.87
N ALA A 48 -20.54 -4.44 2.58
CA ALA A 48 -21.69 -4.21 3.45
C ALA A 48 -22.90 -5.05 3.00
N PRO A 49 -23.83 -5.39 3.90
CA PRO A 49 -25.12 -5.93 3.53
C PRO A 49 -25.85 -4.95 2.58
N GLY A 50 -26.34 -5.44 1.48
CA GLY A 50 -26.98 -4.61 0.44
C GLY A 50 -26.07 -4.18 -0.70
N ASP A 51 -24.76 -4.37 -0.57
CA ASP A 51 -23.86 -4.22 -1.71
C ASP A 51 -24.21 -5.19 -2.82
N ARG A 52 -23.91 -4.79 -4.04
CA ARG A 52 -24.02 -5.64 -5.23
C ARG A 52 -22.66 -5.67 -5.92
N PRO A 53 -21.64 -6.30 -5.28
CA PRO A 53 -20.30 -6.26 -5.81
C PRO A 53 -20.27 -6.89 -7.20
N GLU A 54 -19.58 -6.23 -8.12
CA GLU A 54 -19.34 -6.72 -9.46
C GLU A 54 -17.90 -7.18 -9.57
N ILE A 55 -17.70 -8.47 -9.83
CA ILE A 55 -16.38 -9.04 -9.99
C ILE A 55 -16.02 -8.99 -11.48
N VAL A 56 -14.88 -8.33 -11.78
CA VAL A 56 -14.44 -8.08 -13.14
C VAL A 56 -13.06 -8.70 -13.36
N TYR A 57 -12.90 -9.38 -14.47
CA TYR A 57 -11.63 -9.97 -14.91
C TYR A 57 -11.28 -9.43 -16.29
N THR A 58 -10.12 -8.84 -16.43
CA THR A 58 -9.57 -8.44 -17.74
C THR A 58 -8.81 -9.62 -18.36
N VAL A 59 -9.08 -9.88 -19.60
CA VAL A 59 -8.46 -10.98 -20.36
C VAL A 59 -7.46 -10.39 -21.36
N ASP A 60 -6.19 -10.83 -21.30
CA ASP A 60 -5.18 -10.46 -22.29
C ASP A 60 -5.55 -11.10 -23.65
N THR A 61 -5.83 -10.24 -24.63
CA THR A 61 -6.38 -10.64 -25.94
C THR A 61 -5.37 -11.25 -26.89
N ARG A 62 -4.09 -11.35 -26.54
CA ARG A 62 -3.08 -11.91 -27.43
C ARG A 62 -3.37 -13.38 -27.74
N GLY A 63 -4.03 -13.62 -28.86
CA GLY A 63 -4.41 -14.97 -29.33
C GLY A 63 -5.62 -15.57 -28.63
N ILE A 64 -6.50 -14.73 -28.02
CA ILE A 64 -7.75 -15.12 -27.40
C ILE A 64 -8.92 -14.51 -28.18
N THR A 65 -9.81 -15.36 -28.63
CA THR A 65 -10.91 -14.92 -29.50
C THR A 65 -12.30 -15.10 -28.90
N SER A 66 -12.46 -16.05 -27.99
CA SER A 66 -13.76 -16.38 -27.41
C SER A 66 -13.69 -16.71 -25.92
N PRO A 67 -13.31 -15.73 -25.07
CA PRO A 67 -13.22 -15.97 -23.62
C PRO A 67 -14.60 -16.15 -23.02
N THR A 68 -14.71 -17.16 -22.16
CA THR A 68 -15.88 -17.43 -21.33
C THR A 68 -15.40 -17.72 -19.91
N GLY A 69 -16.27 -17.63 -18.93
CA GLY A 69 -15.86 -17.93 -17.56
C GLY A 69 -16.99 -18.18 -16.60
N SER A 70 -16.63 -18.72 -15.47
CA SER A 70 -17.51 -18.94 -14.34
C SER A 70 -16.87 -18.42 -13.08
N LEU A 71 -17.62 -17.71 -12.27
CA LEU A 71 -17.30 -17.36 -10.90
C LEU A 71 -17.92 -18.40 -9.98
N TYR A 72 -17.10 -18.97 -9.11
CA TYR A 72 -17.53 -19.85 -8.03
C TYR A 72 -17.48 -19.05 -6.74
N VAL A 73 -18.64 -18.91 -6.09
CA VAL A 73 -18.81 -18.02 -4.95
C VAL A 73 -19.62 -18.67 -3.85
N ARG A 74 -19.29 -18.38 -2.59
CA ARG A 74 -20.07 -18.78 -1.42
C ARG A 74 -19.89 -17.79 -0.28
N ASP A 75 -20.78 -17.80 0.68
CA ASP A 75 -20.48 -17.23 1.99
C ASP A 75 -19.68 -18.24 2.86
N ASP A 76 -19.19 -17.80 4.02
CA ASP A 76 -18.45 -18.66 4.95
C ASP A 76 -19.33 -19.64 5.74
N ARG A 77 -20.67 -19.54 5.64
CA ARG A 77 -21.64 -20.43 6.28
C ARG A 77 -21.99 -21.63 5.41
N THR A 78 -21.80 -21.50 4.10
CA THR A 78 -22.11 -22.56 3.14
C THR A 78 -20.84 -23.28 2.68
N PRO A 79 -20.79 -24.62 2.72
CA PRO A 79 -19.61 -25.37 2.29
C PRO A 79 -19.47 -25.42 0.76
N ARG A 80 -20.57 -25.28 0.02
CA ARG A 80 -20.61 -25.44 -1.44
C ARG A 80 -20.53 -24.11 -2.16
N PHE A 81 -19.75 -24.07 -3.22
CA PHE A 81 -19.70 -22.94 -4.12
C PHE A 81 -20.92 -22.95 -5.06
N GLU A 82 -21.54 -21.79 -5.19
CA GLU A 82 -22.50 -21.50 -6.25
C GLU A 82 -21.76 -21.05 -7.50
N ARG A 83 -22.16 -21.51 -8.66
CA ARG A 83 -21.56 -21.13 -9.93
C ARG A 83 -22.36 -19.99 -10.57
N LEU A 84 -21.70 -18.87 -10.85
CA LEU A 84 -22.26 -17.75 -11.60
C LEU A 84 -21.54 -17.62 -12.94
N SER A 85 -22.28 -17.38 -14.02
CA SER A 85 -21.69 -17.14 -15.35
C SER A 85 -21.07 -15.75 -15.41
N LEU A 86 -19.84 -15.66 -15.92
CA LEU A 86 -19.18 -14.39 -16.25
C LEU A 86 -19.65 -13.94 -17.64
N LYS A 87 -20.18 -12.74 -17.73
CA LYS A 87 -20.62 -12.12 -18.98
C LYS A 87 -19.47 -11.39 -19.65
N LEU A 88 -19.26 -11.63 -20.95
CA LEU A 88 -18.26 -10.93 -21.74
C LEU A 88 -18.77 -9.51 -22.04
N LYS A 89 -17.96 -8.51 -21.69
CA LYS A 89 -18.14 -7.11 -22.08
C LYS A 89 -16.97 -6.71 -22.96
N ARG A 90 -17.27 -6.26 -24.17
CA ARG A 90 -16.30 -5.69 -25.11
C ARG A 90 -16.38 -4.17 -25.02
N GLY A 91 -15.23 -3.52 -24.95
CA GLY A 91 -15.08 -2.07 -24.90
C GLY A 91 -13.88 -1.65 -25.73
N PRO A 92 -13.52 -0.38 -25.74
CA PRO A 92 -12.35 0.14 -26.48
C PRO A 92 -11.00 -0.40 -25.98
N GLY A 93 -10.98 -1.09 -24.83
CA GLY A 93 -9.80 -1.73 -24.25
C GLY A 93 -9.84 -3.25 -24.35
N SER A 94 -9.08 -3.92 -23.47
CA SER A 94 -9.13 -5.37 -23.33
C SER A 94 -10.52 -5.86 -22.94
N PRO A 95 -11.03 -6.98 -23.47
CA PRO A 95 -12.32 -7.51 -23.09
C PRO A 95 -12.34 -7.92 -21.62
N THR A 96 -13.46 -7.68 -20.97
CA THR A 96 -13.67 -8.05 -19.57
C THR A 96 -14.74 -9.13 -19.45
N LEU A 97 -14.56 -9.99 -18.47
CA LEU A 97 -15.55 -10.97 -18.03
C LEU A 97 -16.04 -10.52 -16.65
N GLN A 98 -17.33 -10.29 -16.52
CA GLN A 98 -17.89 -9.73 -15.27
C GLN A 98 -19.19 -10.41 -14.84
N THR A 99 -19.44 -10.38 -13.54
CA THR A 99 -20.72 -10.81 -12.96
C THR A 99 -21.00 -10.10 -11.64
N ARG A 100 -22.27 -9.89 -11.33
CA ARG A 100 -22.71 -9.36 -10.04
C ARG A 100 -22.96 -10.48 -9.06
N VAL A 101 -22.47 -10.32 -7.85
CA VAL A 101 -22.72 -11.28 -6.76
C VAL A 101 -24.08 -10.99 -6.14
N PRO A 102 -24.96 -12.00 -6.03
CA PRO A 102 -26.25 -11.82 -5.38
C PRO A 102 -26.12 -11.48 -3.90
N GLY A 103 -26.91 -10.51 -3.40
CA GLY A 103 -26.87 -10.05 -2.00
C GLY A 103 -27.13 -11.16 -0.97
N ARG A 104 -27.81 -12.27 -1.33
CA ARG A 104 -27.99 -13.43 -0.43
C ARG A 104 -26.68 -14.09 -0.01
N LEU A 105 -25.62 -13.93 -0.80
CA LEU A 105 -24.27 -14.43 -0.51
C LEU A 105 -23.45 -13.50 0.39
N LEU A 106 -24.01 -12.36 0.77
CA LEU A 106 -23.40 -11.40 1.73
C LEU A 106 -24.03 -11.49 3.13
N ARG A 107 -24.52 -12.66 3.52
CA ARG A 107 -25.15 -12.87 4.83
C ARG A 107 -24.19 -13.44 5.88
N GLY A 108 -23.08 -14.02 5.46
CA GLY A 108 -22.01 -14.52 6.33
C GLY A 108 -21.08 -13.41 6.81
N HIS A 109 -19.89 -13.82 7.31
CA HIS A 109 -18.81 -12.91 7.69
C HIS A 109 -17.84 -12.68 6.53
N LYS A 110 -17.92 -13.55 5.50
CA LYS A 110 -17.03 -13.48 4.33
C LYS A 110 -17.76 -13.90 3.06
N LEU A 111 -17.44 -13.21 1.99
CA LEU A 111 -17.62 -13.68 0.64
C LEU A 111 -16.34 -14.40 0.20
N ILE A 112 -16.44 -15.63 -0.25
CA ILE A 112 -15.33 -16.49 -0.66
C ILE A 112 -15.56 -16.86 -2.12
N TYR A 113 -14.55 -16.64 -2.97
CA TYR A 113 -14.71 -16.82 -4.40
C TYR A 113 -13.43 -17.16 -5.16
N TYR A 114 -13.60 -17.78 -6.32
CA TYR A 114 -12.56 -17.97 -7.33
C TYR A 114 -13.22 -18.04 -8.71
N ALA A 115 -12.45 -17.78 -9.77
CA ALA A 115 -12.95 -17.84 -11.12
C ALA A 115 -12.19 -18.88 -11.95
N VAL A 116 -12.89 -19.44 -12.95
CA VAL A 116 -12.29 -20.21 -14.03
C VAL A 116 -12.66 -19.54 -15.34
N VAL A 117 -11.65 -19.14 -16.09
CA VAL A 117 -11.80 -18.52 -17.42
C VAL A 117 -11.23 -19.45 -18.47
N THR A 118 -11.94 -19.65 -19.56
CA THR A 118 -11.57 -20.54 -20.65
C THR A 118 -11.74 -19.82 -22.00
N ASP A 119 -10.77 -19.92 -22.88
CA ASP A 119 -10.94 -19.56 -24.27
C ASP A 119 -11.47 -20.75 -25.04
N ARG A 120 -12.70 -20.65 -25.56
CA ARG A 120 -13.38 -21.77 -26.24
C ARG A 120 -12.63 -22.26 -27.48
N ARG A 121 -11.94 -21.37 -28.17
CA ARG A 121 -11.24 -21.72 -29.42
C ARG A 121 -9.94 -22.44 -29.19
N SER A 122 -9.14 -21.99 -28.24
CA SER A 122 -7.84 -22.58 -27.93
C SER A 122 -7.90 -23.65 -26.83
N HIS A 123 -9.05 -23.86 -26.20
CA HIS A 123 -9.25 -24.74 -25.05
C HIS A 123 -8.35 -24.45 -23.83
N ARG A 124 -7.68 -23.29 -23.83
CA ARG A 124 -6.84 -22.87 -22.70
C ARG A 124 -7.71 -22.33 -21.56
N SER A 125 -7.32 -22.64 -20.34
CA SER A 125 -8.03 -22.15 -19.15
C SER A 125 -7.06 -21.53 -18.14
N ALA A 126 -7.57 -20.62 -17.33
CA ALA A 126 -6.90 -20.04 -16.19
C ALA A 126 -7.85 -20.04 -14.97
N THR A 127 -7.32 -20.40 -13.82
CA THR A 127 -8.04 -20.31 -12.53
C THR A 127 -7.47 -19.15 -11.74
N ILE A 128 -8.32 -18.30 -11.18
CA ILE A 128 -7.95 -17.08 -10.46
C ILE A 128 -8.60 -17.11 -9.06
N PRO A 129 -7.82 -17.17 -7.97
CA PRO A 129 -6.38 -17.40 -7.92
C PRO A 129 -6.00 -18.78 -8.43
N ALA A 130 -4.74 -18.99 -8.80
CA ALA A 130 -4.27 -20.22 -9.49
C ALA A 130 -4.61 -21.54 -8.76
N ARG A 131 -4.79 -21.52 -7.43
CA ARG A 131 -5.19 -22.68 -6.62
C ARG A 131 -6.72 -22.86 -6.52
N GLY A 132 -7.51 -21.96 -7.08
CA GLY A 132 -8.97 -22.05 -7.12
C GLY A 132 -9.60 -22.28 -5.74
N ALA A 133 -10.43 -23.33 -5.65
CA ALA A 133 -11.13 -23.69 -4.41
C ALA A 133 -10.18 -24.02 -3.23
N ALA A 134 -8.94 -24.46 -3.49
CA ALA A 134 -7.98 -24.78 -2.43
C ALA A 134 -7.33 -23.54 -1.77
N ALA A 135 -7.40 -22.38 -2.43
CA ALA A 135 -6.96 -21.11 -1.88
C ALA A 135 -7.77 -19.96 -2.53
N PRO A 136 -9.07 -19.87 -2.27
CA PRO A 136 -9.94 -18.88 -2.86
C PRO A 136 -9.61 -17.48 -2.32
N GLN A 137 -10.07 -16.46 -3.03
CA GLN A 137 -10.12 -15.09 -2.53
C GLN A 137 -11.23 -14.92 -1.52
N ALA A 138 -11.09 -13.91 -0.64
CA ALA A 138 -12.13 -13.58 0.32
C ALA A 138 -12.23 -12.07 0.52
N ALA A 139 -13.46 -11.59 0.70
CA ALA A 139 -13.78 -10.26 1.19
C ALA A 139 -14.56 -10.39 2.50
N TRP A 140 -14.33 -9.49 3.47
CA TRP A 140 -15.10 -9.48 4.72
C TRP A 140 -16.44 -8.81 4.50
N VAL A 141 -17.47 -9.41 5.07
CA VAL A 141 -18.78 -8.78 5.13
C VAL A 141 -18.89 -8.08 6.48
N ILE A 142 -18.88 -6.75 6.45
CA ILE A 142 -19.11 -5.92 7.62
C ILE A 142 -20.60 -5.93 7.93
N GLY A 143 -21.02 -6.63 8.95
CA GLY A 143 -22.43 -6.75 9.36
C GLY A 143 -23.02 -5.39 9.76
N LYS A 144 -23.49 -5.24 11.00
CA LYS A 144 -23.94 -3.95 11.51
C LYS A 144 -22.75 -2.99 11.61
N SER A 145 -22.77 -1.93 10.82
CA SER A 145 -21.76 -0.87 10.82
C SER A 145 -22.32 0.43 11.40
N ILE A 146 -21.41 1.23 11.99
CA ILE A 146 -21.72 2.57 12.48
C ILE A 146 -21.56 3.53 11.31
N THR A 147 -22.62 4.28 10.99
CA THR A 147 -22.56 5.28 9.93
C THR A 147 -22.08 6.61 10.50
N VAL A 148 -20.98 7.10 9.94
CA VAL A 148 -20.41 8.42 10.22
C VAL A 148 -20.66 9.31 9.01
N LYS A 149 -21.51 10.31 9.16
CA LYS A 149 -21.78 11.30 8.12
C LYS A 149 -20.84 12.49 8.32
N LEU A 150 -20.02 12.81 7.32
CA LEU A 150 -19.18 14.01 7.38
C LEU A 150 -20.02 15.30 7.26
N GLY A 151 -21.26 15.19 6.73
CA GLY A 151 -22.13 16.35 6.55
C GLY A 151 -21.54 17.37 5.58
N THR A 152 -21.76 18.66 5.85
CA THR A 152 -21.12 19.75 5.16
C THR A 152 -19.69 19.87 5.69
N HIS A 153 -18.70 19.62 4.81
CA HIS A 153 -17.30 19.90 5.13
C HIS A 153 -16.99 21.33 4.74
N ARG A 154 -16.44 22.08 5.70
CA ARG A 154 -15.98 23.46 5.45
C ARG A 154 -14.48 23.41 5.26
N PHE A 155 -14.05 23.71 4.04
CA PHE A 155 -12.64 23.85 3.73
C PHE A 155 -12.07 25.13 4.36
N ASP A 156 -10.77 25.10 4.67
CA ASP A 156 -10.01 26.18 5.28
C ASP A 156 -10.32 26.41 6.78
N GLU A 157 -11.22 25.62 7.40
CA GLU A 157 -11.38 25.55 8.87
C GLU A 157 -10.40 24.54 9.48
N LEU A 158 -9.12 24.93 9.48
CA LEU A 158 -8.03 24.06 9.90
C LEU A 158 -7.79 24.18 11.42
N ARG A 159 -7.53 23.04 12.05
CA ARG A 159 -7.12 23.03 13.46
C ARG A 159 -5.70 23.57 13.61
N ALA A 160 -5.52 24.51 14.53
CA ALA A 160 -4.20 24.93 14.95
C ALA A 160 -3.48 23.82 15.74
N PRO A 161 -2.15 23.68 15.61
CA PRO A 161 -1.40 22.70 16.39
C PRO A 161 -1.38 23.07 17.89
N ASP A 162 -1.40 22.05 18.74
CA ASP A 162 -1.25 22.23 20.18
C ASP A 162 0.21 22.56 20.57
N ALA A 163 1.17 22.07 19.76
CA ALA A 163 2.59 22.37 19.93
C ALA A 163 3.36 22.12 18.64
N VAL A 164 4.44 22.88 18.46
CA VAL A 164 5.51 22.55 17.53
C VAL A 164 6.53 21.70 18.29
N VAL A 165 6.91 20.55 17.73
CA VAL A 165 7.80 19.56 18.38
C VAL A 165 9.14 19.40 17.69
N ALA A 166 9.26 19.85 16.43
CA ALA A 166 10.52 19.95 15.72
C ALA A 166 10.41 20.99 14.61
N ARG A 167 11.49 21.73 14.36
CA ARG A 167 11.65 22.59 13.18
C ARG A 167 13.09 22.65 12.72
N ALA A 168 13.26 22.87 11.42
CA ALA A 168 14.53 23.20 10.82
C ALA A 168 14.30 24.15 9.65
N ARG A 169 15.25 25.05 9.38
CA ARG A 169 15.19 25.98 8.27
C ARG A 169 15.44 25.28 6.94
N ALA A 170 15.11 25.95 5.84
CA ALA A 170 15.27 25.40 4.50
C ALA A 170 16.74 25.07 4.14
N ASP A 171 17.69 25.83 4.67
CA ASP A 171 19.13 25.60 4.49
C ASP A 171 19.69 24.47 5.37
N GLU A 172 18.92 24.02 6.36
CA GLU A 172 19.30 22.92 7.26
C GLU A 172 18.82 21.56 6.78
N VAL A 173 17.96 21.49 5.74
CA VAL A 173 17.38 20.26 5.19
C VAL A 173 17.51 20.22 3.68
N GLY A 174 17.50 19.01 3.11
CA GLY A 174 17.59 18.83 1.66
C GLY A 174 16.27 19.09 0.94
N PHE A 175 16.28 20.05 0.01
CA PHE A 175 15.22 20.27 -0.95
C PHE A 175 15.79 20.28 -2.37
N GLU A 176 15.12 19.58 -3.27
CA GLU A 176 15.37 19.66 -4.72
C GLU A 176 14.18 20.38 -5.37
N VAL A 177 14.43 21.59 -5.82
CA VAL A 177 13.44 22.41 -6.51
C VAL A 177 13.72 22.30 -8.01
N PRO A 178 12.85 21.63 -8.79
CA PRO A 178 13.07 21.50 -10.21
C PRO A 178 12.96 22.89 -10.88
N PRO A 179 13.72 23.12 -11.97
CA PRO A 179 13.56 24.35 -12.77
C PRO A 179 12.11 24.50 -13.24
N PRO A 180 11.58 25.73 -13.31
CA PRO A 180 10.18 25.98 -13.68
C PRO A 180 9.75 25.36 -15.00
N ASP A 181 10.66 25.28 -15.96
CA ASP A 181 10.37 24.88 -17.34
C ASP A 181 10.78 23.44 -17.68
N CYS A 182 11.22 22.65 -16.69
CA CYS A 182 11.77 21.33 -17.01
C CYS A 182 10.72 20.24 -17.28
N GLY A 183 9.43 20.49 -17.01
CA GLY A 183 8.41 19.44 -17.07
C GLY A 183 8.68 18.26 -16.13
N CYS A 184 9.62 18.41 -15.23
CA CYS A 184 10.08 17.44 -14.27
C CYS A 184 9.07 17.28 -13.20
N GLY A 185 8.36 16.58 -12.78
CA GLY A 185 7.40 16.48 -11.66
C GLY A 185 7.70 17.42 -10.48
N PRO A 186 6.91 17.36 -9.44
CA PRO A 186 7.15 18.14 -8.24
C PRO A 186 8.50 17.73 -7.62
N GLY A 187 9.24 18.70 -7.10
CA GLY A 187 10.54 18.47 -6.48
C GLY A 187 10.52 17.53 -5.27
N PHE A 188 11.67 17.32 -4.67
CA PHE A 188 11.84 16.42 -3.52
C PHE A 188 12.23 17.20 -2.27
N GLY A 189 11.86 16.66 -1.12
CA GLY A 189 12.23 17.16 0.20
C GLY A 189 12.03 16.09 1.26
N PRO A 190 12.15 16.40 2.55
CA PRO A 190 11.83 15.49 3.63
C PRO A 190 10.38 15.01 3.54
N GLN A 191 10.15 13.72 3.56
CA GLN A 191 8.84 13.12 3.28
C GLN A 191 8.30 12.23 4.39
N THR A 192 9.13 11.84 5.33
CA THR A 192 8.74 10.98 6.43
C THR A 192 9.50 11.31 7.70
N PHE A 193 8.87 11.01 8.81
CA PHE A 193 9.45 11.16 10.14
C PHE A 193 8.92 10.07 11.06
N LEU A 194 9.51 9.96 12.24
CA LEU A 194 9.06 9.09 13.32
C LEU A 194 8.92 9.87 14.62
N VAL A 195 8.08 9.33 15.48
CA VAL A 195 7.98 9.74 16.89
C VAL A 195 8.47 8.58 17.76
N GLY A 196 9.54 8.80 18.49
CA GLY A 196 10.09 7.85 19.46
C GLY A 196 9.16 7.65 20.64
N ARG A 197 9.34 6.55 21.38
CA ARG A 197 8.59 6.33 22.64
C ARG A 197 8.93 7.36 23.70
N ASP A 198 10.13 7.91 23.63
CA ASP A 198 10.65 9.03 24.44
C ASP A 198 10.21 10.39 23.90
N GLN A 199 9.29 10.41 22.92
CA GLN A 199 8.80 11.60 22.19
C GLN A 199 9.92 12.31 21.37
N SER A 200 11.08 11.70 21.16
CA SER A 200 12.05 12.20 20.20
C SER A 200 11.48 12.18 18.79
N ILE A 201 11.85 13.16 18.00
CA ILE A 201 11.43 13.25 16.59
C ILE A 201 12.63 12.90 15.70
N TRP A 202 12.41 12.01 14.74
CA TRP A 202 13.41 11.56 13.78
C TRP A 202 12.91 11.88 12.38
N LEU A 203 13.54 12.83 11.70
CA LEU A 203 13.21 13.23 10.34
C LEU A 203 14.14 12.55 9.35
N HIS A 204 13.58 11.99 8.29
CA HIS A 204 14.33 11.45 7.17
C HIS A 204 14.67 12.56 6.15
N ASP A 205 15.90 13.04 6.21
CA ASP A 205 16.49 13.98 5.26
C ASP A 205 17.28 13.20 4.19
N GLY A 206 16.52 12.56 3.29
CA GLY A 206 17.05 11.58 2.32
C GLY A 206 18.00 12.20 1.29
N LEU A 207 17.79 13.43 0.88
CA LEU A 207 18.66 14.14 -0.06
C LEU A 207 20.07 14.36 0.55
N ASN A 208 20.12 14.68 1.82
CA ASN A 208 21.39 14.85 2.55
C ASN A 208 21.91 13.53 3.17
N LYS A 209 21.27 12.40 2.87
CA LYS A 209 21.67 11.06 3.35
C LYS A 209 21.82 11.01 4.88
N ARG A 210 20.83 11.50 5.61
CA ARG A 210 20.88 11.55 7.07
C ARG A 210 19.49 11.49 7.71
N LEU A 211 19.48 11.21 9.00
CA LEU A 211 18.35 11.47 9.87
C LEU A 211 18.69 12.61 10.80
N LEU A 212 17.76 13.53 10.98
CA LEU A 212 17.84 14.59 11.98
C LEU A 212 17.01 14.20 13.18
N VAL A 213 17.53 14.40 14.39
CA VAL A 213 16.89 13.98 15.64
C VAL A 213 16.73 15.15 16.59
N TRP A 214 15.51 15.36 17.06
CA TRP A 214 15.19 16.32 18.13
C TRP A 214 14.81 15.57 19.39
N ALA A 215 15.27 16.08 20.54
CA ALA A 215 14.79 15.62 21.84
C ALA A 215 13.40 16.19 22.13
N ALA A 216 12.62 15.50 22.94
CA ALA A 216 11.35 15.99 23.44
C ALA A 216 11.52 17.37 24.12
N GLY A 217 10.58 18.28 23.80
CA GLY A 217 10.57 19.64 24.37
C GLY A 217 11.66 20.61 23.86
N ARG A 218 12.43 20.21 22.83
CA ARG A 218 13.47 21.07 22.21
C ARG A 218 13.25 21.21 20.71
N PRO A 219 12.20 21.86 20.26
CA PRO A 219 11.81 21.88 18.84
C PRO A 219 12.82 22.56 17.91
N ASP A 220 13.59 23.51 18.42
CA ASP A 220 14.51 24.34 17.62
C ASP A 220 15.97 23.83 17.62
N VAL A 221 16.26 22.70 18.29
CA VAL A 221 17.61 22.19 18.42
C VAL A 221 17.72 20.77 17.86
N ILE A 222 18.41 20.63 16.74
CA ILE A 222 18.79 19.32 16.22
C ILE A 222 19.84 18.74 17.19
N GLN A 223 19.41 17.77 17.98
CA GLN A 223 20.24 17.14 19.01
C GLN A 223 21.31 16.23 18.39
N ARG A 224 20.96 15.53 17.33
CA ARG A 224 21.83 14.53 16.71
C ARG A 224 21.53 14.39 15.23
N THR A 225 22.58 14.13 14.46
CA THR A 225 22.49 13.73 13.05
C THR A 225 23.03 12.32 12.91
N VAL A 226 22.26 11.44 12.27
CA VAL A 226 22.64 10.06 11.99
C VAL A 226 22.89 9.93 10.48
N PRO A 227 24.10 9.63 10.01
CA PRO A 227 24.37 9.47 8.60
C PRO A 227 23.69 8.21 8.06
N LEU A 228 23.20 8.28 6.81
CA LEU A 228 22.72 7.13 6.07
C LEU A 228 23.76 6.76 5.00
N PRO A 229 24.09 5.47 4.85
CA PRO A 229 25.14 5.02 3.93
C PRO A 229 24.73 5.10 2.45
N PHE A 230 23.51 5.52 2.16
CA PHE A 230 22.95 5.59 0.81
C PHE A 230 21.97 6.76 0.68
N PHE A 231 21.80 7.20 -0.56
CA PHE A 231 20.68 8.06 -0.91
C PHE A 231 19.37 7.25 -0.72
N ALA A 232 18.50 7.75 0.13
CA ALA A 232 17.21 7.18 0.38
C ALA A 232 16.13 8.18 -0.06
N GLY A 233 15.67 8.09 -1.29
CA GLY A 233 14.61 8.95 -1.83
C GLY A 233 13.26 8.72 -1.14
N GLN A 234 12.25 8.38 -1.87
CA GLN A 234 10.87 8.14 -1.36
C GLN A 234 10.76 6.86 -0.51
N ASN A 235 11.33 6.85 0.69
CA ASN A 235 11.41 5.66 1.54
C ASN A 235 10.96 5.98 2.96
N ASP A 236 10.46 4.96 3.65
CA ASP A 236 10.02 5.10 5.03
C ASP A 236 11.08 4.57 6.02
N ILE A 237 10.94 4.99 7.26
CA ILE A 237 11.79 4.62 8.39
C ILE A 237 10.96 4.06 9.53
N ALA A 238 11.56 3.17 10.34
CA ALA A 238 10.97 2.70 11.58
C ALA A 238 12.05 2.51 12.66
N LEU A 239 11.70 2.77 13.93
CA LEU A 239 12.58 2.45 15.05
C LEU A 239 12.47 0.96 15.36
N GLY A 240 13.63 0.30 15.48
CA GLY A 240 13.74 -1.10 15.85
C GLY A 240 14.10 -1.30 17.33
N PRO A 241 14.29 -2.56 17.76
CA PRO A 241 14.75 -2.87 19.09
C PRO A 241 16.17 -2.33 19.32
N ALA A 242 16.49 -2.00 20.57
CA ALA A 242 17.81 -1.47 20.99
C ALA A 242 18.24 -0.23 20.17
N HIS A 243 17.33 0.69 19.93
CA HIS A 243 17.55 1.94 19.18
C HIS A 243 18.04 1.76 17.74
N THR A 244 17.93 0.54 17.18
CA THR A 244 18.24 0.32 15.77
C THR A 244 17.18 0.95 14.87
N LEU A 245 17.53 1.16 13.60
CA LEU A 245 16.70 1.78 12.60
C LEU A 245 16.43 0.82 11.46
N TYR A 246 15.24 0.86 10.94
CA TYR A 246 14.90 0.23 9.67
C TYR A 246 14.67 1.31 8.63
N VAL A 247 15.25 1.12 7.45
CA VAL A 247 15.09 2.02 6.31
C VAL A 247 14.84 1.19 5.07
N THR A 248 13.83 1.54 4.30
CA THR A 248 13.65 0.94 2.98
C THR A 248 14.39 1.74 1.92
N ARG A 249 14.82 1.08 0.84
CA ARG A 249 15.43 1.71 -0.32
C ARG A 249 15.00 0.99 -1.59
N VAL A 250 14.61 1.76 -2.60
CA VAL A 250 14.44 1.23 -3.96
C VAL A 250 15.80 1.20 -4.64
N VAL A 251 16.19 0.03 -5.14
CA VAL A 251 17.47 -0.19 -5.84
C VAL A 251 17.17 -0.62 -7.27
N GLY A 252 17.88 -0.04 -8.24
CA GLY A 252 17.70 -0.31 -9.67
C GLY A 252 16.74 0.68 -10.33
N ILE A 253 16.58 0.55 -11.64
CA ILE A 253 15.76 1.42 -12.49
C ILE A 253 14.74 0.58 -13.26
N GLY A 254 13.54 1.12 -13.44
CA GLY A 254 12.48 0.50 -14.23
C GLY A 254 12.05 -0.87 -13.70
N LEU A 255 11.86 -1.83 -14.58
CA LEU A 255 11.38 -3.18 -14.24
C LEU A 255 12.37 -4.01 -13.40
N ALA A 256 13.65 -3.63 -13.39
CA ALA A 256 14.67 -4.29 -12.57
C ALA A 256 14.75 -3.73 -11.14
N SER A 257 13.99 -2.68 -10.83
CA SER A 257 13.99 -2.10 -9.49
C SER A 257 13.37 -3.06 -8.47
N HIS A 258 13.94 -3.04 -7.28
CA HIS A 258 13.48 -3.85 -6.16
C HIS A 258 13.63 -3.08 -4.85
N LEU A 259 12.85 -3.47 -3.86
CA LEU A 259 12.91 -2.89 -2.53
C LEU A 259 13.90 -3.66 -1.67
N VAL A 260 14.79 -2.94 -1.01
CA VAL A 260 15.73 -3.47 -0.02
C VAL A 260 15.40 -2.86 1.33
N LEU A 261 15.32 -3.69 2.34
CA LEU A 261 15.19 -3.29 3.74
C LEU A 261 16.57 -3.35 4.39
N TYR A 262 16.99 -2.25 4.98
CA TYR A 262 18.19 -2.14 5.78
C TYR A 262 17.83 -2.10 7.26
N ARG A 263 18.63 -2.76 8.08
CA ARG A 263 18.68 -2.50 9.51
C ARG A 263 20.00 -1.80 9.82
N LEU A 264 19.91 -0.66 10.46
CA LEU A 264 21.06 0.16 10.82
C LEU A 264 21.20 0.21 12.34
N SER A 265 22.43 0.44 12.81
CA SER A 265 22.65 0.85 14.20
C SER A 265 22.08 2.26 14.42
N ASP A 266 22.09 2.71 15.66
CA ASP A 266 21.75 4.09 16.03
C ASP A 266 22.76 5.12 15.51
N THR A 267 23.95 4.68 15.07
CA THR A 267 24.99 5.50 14.43
C THR A 267 24.95 5.44 12.89
N GLY A 268 23.99 4.71 12.30
CA GLY A 268 23.82 4.60 10.85
C GLY A 268 24.61 3.49 10.16
N GLN A 269 25.35 2.65 10.90
CA GLN A 269 26.06 1.51 10.32
C GLN A 269 25.07 0.42 9.89
N VAL A 270 25.30 -0.17 8.71
CA VAL A 270 24.47 -1.29 8.22
C VAL A 270 24.76 -2.53 9.06
N LEU A 271 23.76 -3.02 9.78
CA LEU A 271 23.81 -4.27 10.52
C LEU A 271 23.47 -5.47 9.62
N TRP A 272 22.51 -5.27 8.74
CA TRP A 272 22.16 -6.20 7.67
C TRP A 272 21.27 -5.51 6.62
N GLU A 273 21.20 -6.16 5.45
CA GLU A 273 20.24 -5.82 4.40
C GLU A 273 19.46 -7.06 3.96
N SER A 274 18.25 -6.86 3.48
CA SER A 274 17.40 -7.92 2.96
C SER A 274 16.61 -7.44 1.75
N ARG A 275 16.76 -8.14 0.63
CA ARG A 275 15.95 -7.89 -0.54
C ARG A 275 14.54 -8.42 -0.28
N LEU A 276 13.55 -7.55 -0.37
CA LEU A 276 12.16 -7.95 -0.30
C LEU A 276 11.77 -8.55 -1.66
N ALA A 277 11.29 -9.80 -1.66
CA ALA A 277 10.93 -10.50 -2.89
C ALA A 277 9.71 -9.85 -3.55
N GLY A 278 9.80 -9.66 -4.86
CA GLY A 278 8.78 -9.08 -5.73
C GLY A 278 9.41 -8.06 -6.68
N SER A 279 9.05 -8.11 -7.97
CA SER A 279 9.29 -6.98 -8.86
C SER A 279 8.22 -5.93 -8.56
N PHE A 280 8.62 -4.84 -7.92
CA PHE A 280 7.69 -3.77 -7.51
C PHE A 280 7.17 -2.93 -8.67
N PHE A 281 7.78 -3.03 -9.83
CA PHE A 281 7.50 -2.18 -10.97
C PHE A 281 7.27 -3.00 -12.22
N GLY A 282 6.09 -3.56 -12.34
CA GLY A 282 5.63 -4.11 -13.62
C GLY A 282 5.01 -3.03 -14.48
N SER A 283 5.75 -2.10 -15.01
CA SER A 283 5.46 -1.11 -16.05
C SER A 283 5.55 0.35 -15.63
N THR A 284 6.12 1.10 -16.46
CA THR A 284 6.12 2.52 -16.87
C THR A 284 5.41 3.62 -16.06
N SER A 285 4.69 3.35 -15.00
CA SER A 285 4.14 4.38 -14.10
C SER A 285 5.17 4.77 -13.04
N PHE A 286 6.23 5.40 -13.49
CA PHE A 286 7.33 5.93 -12.70
C PHE A 286 6.91 7.02 -11.70
N MET A 287 5.69 7.50 -11.78
CA MET A 287 5.24 8.71 -11.09
C MET A 287 4.55 8.49 -9.75
N LEU A 288 4.23 7.27 -9.41
CA LEU A 288 3.63 6.98 -8.11
C LEU A 288 4.57 6.04 -7.39
N GLY A 289 5.57 6.61 -6.75
CA GLY A 289 6.56 5.88 -5.99
C GLY A 289 5.94 4.77 -5.18
N ALA A 290 6.51 3.58 -5.26
CA ALA A 290 6.16 2.49 -4.37
C ALA A 290 6.38 2.96 -2.94
N THR A 291 5.29 3.27 -2.31
CA THR A 291 5.26 3.73 -0.96
C THR A 291 5.50 2.53 -0.06
N SER A 292 6.72 2.35 0.37
CA SER A 292 7.06 1.33 1.35
C SER A 292 6.89 1.91 2.75
N ALA A 293 5.66 1.97 3.25
CA ALA A 293 5.45 2.35 4.64
C ALA A 293 5.94 1.23 5.56
N LEU A 294 6.64 1.61 6.62
CA LEU A 294 7.10 0.70 7.68
C LEU A 294 6.30 0.91 8.96
N ARG A 295 5.91 -0.20 9.60
CA ARG A 295 5.19 -0.18 10.88
C ARG A 295 5.69 -1.30 11.79
N LEU A 296 5.85 -0.99 13.06
CA LEU A 296 5.98 -2.03 14.08
C LEU A 296 4.60 -2.49 14.50
N GLY A 297 4.38 -3.79 14.42
CA GLY A 297 3.22 -4.40 15.05
C GLY A 297 3.31 -4.38 16.58
N PRO A 298 2.20 -4.67 17.28
CA PRO A 298 2.17 -4.69 18.74
C PRO A 298 3.11 -5.69 19.39
N ASP A 299 3.45 -6.73 18.65
CA ASP A 299 4.39 -7.79 19.03
C ASP A 299 5.86 -7.43 18.72
N GLY A 300 6.11 -6.24 18.17
CA GLY A 300 7.43 -5.81 17.73
C GLY A 300 7.86 -6.33 16.36
N THR A 301 7.03 -7.13 15.68
CA THR A 301 7.29 -7.55 14.29
C THR A 301 7.25 -6.32 13.38
N LEU A 302 8.24 -6.17 12.52
CA LEU A 302 8.24 -5.11 11.52
C LEU A 302 7.42 -5.54 10.30
N TYR A 303 6.49 -4.72 9.91
CA TYR A 303 5.69 -4.85 8.69
C TYR A 303 6.07 -3.78 7.69
N CYS A 304 6.04 -4.15 6.41
CA CYS A 304 6.18 -3.24 5.29
C CYS A 304 4.91 -3.27 4.45
N LEU A 305 4.37 -2.08 4.15
CA LEU A 305 3.29 -1.96 3.18
C LEU A 305 3.89 -2.13 1.79
N VAL A 306 3.49 -3.17 1.13
CA VAL A 306 3.98 -3.52 -0.20
C VAL A 306 2.82 -3.45 -1.18
N GLY A 307 2.99 -2.69 -2.25
CA GLY A 307 2.05 -2.60 -3.35
C GLY A 307 2.63 -3.18 -4.63
N MET A 308 1.84 -3.91 -5.36
CA MET A 308 2.16 -4.28 -6.74
C MET A 308 1.43 -3.32 -7.67
N PHE A 309 2.16 -2.42 -8.32
CA PHE A 309 1.62 -1.66 -9.44
C PHE A 309 1.72 -2.51 -10.70
N GLY A 310 0.60 -3.03 -11.15
CA GLY A 310 0.45 -3.52 -12.50
C GLY A 310 -0.43 -2.54 -13.29
N LEU A 311 -0.41 -2.62 -14.61
CA LEU A 311 -1.30 -1.85 -15.50
C LEU A 311 -2.79 -2.01 -15.16
N VAL A 312 -3.12 -2.96 -14.29
CA VAL A 312 -4.46 -3.28 -13.85
C VAL A 312 -4.40 -3.64 -12.37
N GLY A 313 -4.78 -2.69 -11.52
CA GLY A 313 -5.10 -2.91 -10.12
C GLY A 313 -3.96 -3.31 -9.20
N GLY A 314 -3.30 -2.34 -8.62
CA GLY A 314 -2.34 -2.59 -7.55
C GLY A 314 -3.02 -3.11 -6.28
N GLU A 315 -2.54 -4.23 -5.77
CA GLU A 315 -2.91 -4.70 -4.44
C GLU A 315 -1.86 -4.20 -3.43
N TRP A 316 -2.33 -3.58 -2.37
CA TRP A 316 -1.51 -3.14 -1.25
C TRP A 316 -1.71 -4.06 -0.06
N GLY A 317 -0.64 -4.40 0.63
CA GLY A 317 -0.76 -5.21 1.83
C GLY A 317 0.41 -5.07 2.79
N TRP A 318 0.14 -5.27 4.06
CA TRP A 318 1.13 -5.28 5.11
C TRP A 318 1.79 -6.65 5.22
N MET A 319 3.08 -6.72 4.98
CA MET A 319 3.88 -7.93 5.03
C MET A 319 4.86 -7.90 6.20
N PRO A 320 4.96 -8.93 7.04
CA PRO A 320 6.00 -9.01 8.05
C PRO A 320 7.36 -9.21 7.36
N VAL A 321 8.32 -8.34 7.67
CA VAL A 321 9.65 -8.30 7.03
C VAL A 321 10.80 -8.51 8.00
N ALA A 322 10.60 -8.26 9.31
CA ALA A 322 11.57 -8.61 10.34
C ALA A 322 10.87 -9.07 11.61
N THR A 323 11.53 -9.94 12.37
CA THR A 323 11.06 -10.44 13.67
C THR A 323 11.17 -9.36 14.75
N PRO A 324 10.53 -9.52 15.93
CA PRO A 324 10.71 -8.63 17.08
C PRO A 324 12.17 -8.50 17.53
N ALA A 325 12.96 -9.55 17.38
CA ALA A 325 14.41 -9.53 17.67
C ALA A 325 15.24 -8.85 16.57
N GLY A 326 14.59 -8.35 15.52
CA GLY A 326 15.25 -7.64 14.43
C GLY A 326 15.96 -8.53 13.41
N ARG A 327 15.59 -9.81 13.30
CA ARG A 327 16.10 -10.71 12.25
C ARG A 327 15.25 -10.57 10.99
N PRO A 328 15.85 -10.54 9.77
CA PRO A 328 15.08 -10.45 8.56
C PRO A 328 14.23 -11.70 8.34
N LEU A 329 13.01 -11.51 7.86
CA LEU A 329 12.14 -12.58 7.44
C LEU A 329 12.26 -12.77 5.93
N ARG A 330 12.40 -14.02 5.49
CA ARG A 330 12.34 -14.32 4.05
C ARG A 330 10.91 -14.10 3.57
N VAL A 331 10.74 -13.08 2.74
CA VAL A 331 9.48 -12.79 2.09
C VAL A 331 9.40 -13.69 0.85
N GLY A 332 8.84 -14.88 1.00
CA GLY A 332 8.67 -15.80 -0.11
C GLY A 332 7.52 -15.37 -1.03
N ALA A 333 7.64 -15.63 -2.33
CA ALA A 333 6.60 -15.38 -3.34
C ALA A 333 5.25 -16.09 -3.06
N GLN A 334 5.17 -16.89 -2.01
CA GLN A 334 4.05 -17.79 -1.71
C GLN A 334 3.15 -17.31 -0.57
N ARG A 335 3.39 -16.13 0.03
CA ARG A 335 2.46 -15.69 1.07
C ARG A 335 1.12 -15.37 0.45
N ARG A 336 0.14 -16.10 0.92
CA ARG A 336 -1.25 -16.07 0.47
C ARG A 336 -1.76 -14.64 0.55
N ARG A 337 -2.37 -14.15 -0.50
CA ARG A 337 -3.10 -12.87 -0.60
C ARG A 337 -4.13 -12.64 0.52
N THR A 338 -4.50 -13.67 1.25
CA THR A 338 -5.50 -13.62 2.35
C THR A 338 -5.04 -12.86 3.58
N ASP A 339 -3.74 -12.54 3.70
CA ASP A 339 -3.19 -11.80 4.85
C ASP A 339 -2.97 -10.32 4.54
N TRP A 340 -3.27 -9.90 3.32
CA TRP A 340 -3.08 -8.53 2.86
C TRP A 340 -4.36 -7.72 3.13
N PRO A 341 -4.53 -6.66 3.16
CA PRO A 341 -4.88 -5.29 3.27
C PRO A 341 -5.04 -4.79 4.73
N PHE A 342 -4.64 -5.50 5.72
CA PHE A 342 -4.86 -5.05 7.08
C PHE A 342 -3.57 -4.77 7.85
N GLN A 343 -3.62 -3.70 8.59
CA GLN A 343 -2.58 -3.34 9.52
C GLN A 343 -2.78 -4.12 10.82
N PRO A 344 -1.77 -4.88 11.30
CA PRO A 344 -1.83 -5.48 12.62
C PRO A 344 -1.83 -4.39 13.70
N VAL A 345 -2.77 -4.48 14.64
CA VAL A 345 -2.93 -3.52 15.73
C VAL A 345 -3.02 -4.23 17.07
N ALA A 346 -3.04 -3.47 18.16
CA ALA A 346 -3.07 -4.02 19.52
C ALA A 346 -4.22 -5.02 19.74
N GLY A 347 -4.04 -5.94 20.70
CA GLY A 347 -5.02 -6.99 21.05
C GLY A 347 -5.10 -8.14 20.03
N GLY A 348 -4.16 -8.22 19.08
CA GLY A 348 -4.18 -9.23 18.01
C GLY A 348 -5.30 -8.98 17.00
N LEU A 349 -5.77 -7.74 16.95
CA LEU A 349 -6.72 -7.26 15.97
C LEU A 349 -5.99 -6.83 14.68
N ARG A 350 -6.77 -6.62 13.63
CA ARG A 350 -6.33 -6.08 12.36
C ARG A 350 -7.25 -4.94 11.97
N LEU A 351 -6.66 -3.83 11.57
CA LEU A 351 -7.39 -2.66 11.10
C LEU A 351 -7.38 -2.66 9.57
N VAL A 352 -8.55 -2.56 8.98
CA VAL A 352 -8.75 -2.41 7.54
C VAL A 352 -9.44 -1.07 7.30
N SER A 353 -8.91 -0.30 6.37
CA SER A 353 -9.52 0.94 5.90
C SER A 353 -9.41 1.02 4.39
N GLU A 354 -10.53 1.24 3.70
CA GLU A 354 -10.56 1.32 2.22
C GLU A 354 -11.62 2.28 1.73
N THR A 355 -11.35 2.90 0.59
CA THR A 355 -12.37 3.60 -0.18
C THR A 355 -13.27 2.61 -0.88
N TYR A 356 -14.57 2.85 -0.82
CA TYR A 356 -15.55 2.07 -1.53
C TYR A 356 -16.12 2.87 -2.70
N THR A 357 -15.98 2.31 -3.90
CA THR A 357 -16.60 2.84 -5.10
C THR A 357 -17.67 1.85 -5.56
N PRO A 358 -18.95 2.23 -5.56
CA PRO A 358 -20.00 1.35 -6.08
C PRO A 358 -19.72 0.95 -7.52
N PRO A 359 -20.10 -0.26 -7.94
CA PRO A 359 -20.05 -0.65 -9.34
C PRO A 359 -20.86 0.33 -10.19
N ASN A 360 -20.29 0.79 -11.29
CA ASN A 360 -20.84 1.80 -12.21
C ASN A 360 -20.95 3.24 -11.63
N ALA A 361 -20.25 3.55 -10.55
CA ALA A 361 -20.08 4.95 -10.16
C ALA A 361 -19.20 5.67 -11.19
N GLU A 362 -19.75 6.67 -11.85
CA GLU A 362 -18.99 7.57 -12.75
C GLU A 362 -18.20 8.62 -11.95
N THR A 363 -18.49 8.72 -10.68
CA THR A 363 -17.93 9.72 -9.77
C THR A 363 -16.88 9.11 -8.83
N ALA A 364 -16.05 9.97 -8.29
CA ALA A 364 -15.07 9.60 -7.26
C ALA A 364 -15.75 9.04 -5.99
N PRO A 365 -15.03 8.25 -5.17
CA PRO A 365 -15.61 7.58 -4.02
C PRO A 365 -16.09 8.57 -2.94
N HIS A 366 -17.30 8.35 -2.45
CA HIS A 366 -17.92 9.13 -1.37
C HIS A 366 -18.07 8.34 -0.07
N GLU A 367 -17.50 7.15 -0.02
CA GLU A 367 -17.55 6.27 1.14
C GLU A 367 -16.16 5.70 1.45
N VAL A 368 -15.80 5.76 2.73
CA VAL A 368 -14.66 5.02 3.28
C VAL A 368 -15.20 4.03 4.30
N ARG A 369 -14.76 2.78 4.21
CA ARG A 369 -15.10 1.71 5.13
C ARG A 369 -13.90 1.40 6.01
N VAL A 370 -14.19 1.23 7.28
CA VAL A 370 -13.21 0.89 8.31
C VAL A 370 -13.71 -0.30 9.11
N ALA A 371 -12.86 -1.27 9.39
CA ALA A 371 -13.23 -2.42 10.21
C ALA A 371 -12.10 -2.89 11.10
N LEU A 372 -12.45 -3.35 12.29
CA LEU A 372 -11.59 -4.14 13.16
C LEU A 372 -11.92 -5.62 12.96
N ILE A 373 -10.90 -6.38 12.59
CA ILE A 373 -11.00 -7.82 12.29
C ILE A 373 -10.31 -8.59 13.41
N ASP A 374 -10.97 -9.58 14.01
CA ASP A 374 -10.42 -10.44 15.05
C ASP A 374 -9.51 -11.54 14.49
N ARG A 375 -8.87 -12.30 15.40
CA ARG A 375 -8.02 -13.46 15.04
C ARG A 375 -8.78 -14.57 14.33
N ARG A 376 -10.12 -14.63 14.48
CA ARG A 376 -11.00 -15.57 13.77
C ARG A 376 -11.43 -15.05 12.40
N ASN A 377 -10.84 -13.94 11.95
CA ASN A 377 -11.17 -13.29 10.69
C ASN A 377 -12.63 -12.79 10.61
N ARG A 378 -13.20 -12.29 11.69
CA ARG A 378 -14.53 -11.68 11.73
C ARG A 378 -14.42 -10.19 11.96
N ALA A 379 -15.20 -9.39 11.24
CA ALA A 379 -15.36 -7.99 11.54
C ALA A 379 -16.14 -7.85 12.86
N ILE A 380 -15.45 -7.41 13.92
CA ILE A 380 -16.04 -7.24 15.25
C ILE A 380 -16.61 -5.84 15.47
N ARG A 381 -16.11 -4.87 14.74
CA ARG A 381 -16.59 -3.49 14.71
C ARG A 381 -16.32 -2.90 13.34
N ALA A 382 -17.25 -2.14 12.81
CA ALA A 382 -17.10 -1.52 11.51
C ALA A 382 -17.77 -0.14 11.44
N TRP A 383 -17.23 0.72 10.59
CA TRP A 383 -17.76 2.06 10.31
C TRP A 383 -17.85 2.29 8.80
N ARG A 384 -18.84 3.06 8.42
CA ARG A 384 -19.01 3.59 7.07
C ARG A 384 -18.98 5.11 7.17
N ILE A 385 -17.96 5.71 6.61
CA ILE A 385 -17.77 7.16 6.59
C ILE A 385 -18.29 7.65 5.26
N LEU A 386 -19.31 8.50 5.30
CA LEU A 386 -20.02 8.97 4.11
C LEU A 386 -19.82 10.48 3.95
N SER A 387 -19.48 10.91 2.75
CA SER A 387 -19.50 12.32 2.35
C SER A 387 -20.69 12.63 1.47
N ARG A 388 -20.86 13.92 1.17
CA ARG A 388 -21.79 14.37 0.11
C ARG A 388 -21.19 14.07 -1.27
N THR A 389 -22.04 14.09 -2.29
CA THR A 389 -21.65 13.79 -3.68
C THR A 389 -20.68 14.79 -4.30
N ASP A 390 -20.57 15.99 -3.75
CA ASP A 390 -19.65 17.03 -4.15
C ASP A 390 -18.26 16.94 -3.46
N ILE A 391 -18.09 15.98 -2.55
CA ILE A 391 -16.87 15.77 -1.77
C ILE A 391 -16.34 14.37 -2.02
N ASN A 392 -15.14 14.27 -2.54
CA ASN A 392 -14.46 13.00 -2.75
C ASN A 392 -13.67 12.61 -1.50
N LEU A 393 -13.72 11.33 -1.16
CA LEU A 393 -12.98 10.76 -0.06
C LEU A 393 -11.86 9.87 -0.60
N GLY A 394 -10.62 10.21 -0.28
CA GLY A 394 -9.48 9.33 -0.39
C GLY A 394 -9.22 8.62 0.94
N ASN A 395 -8.79 7.36 0.88
CA ASN A 395 -8.30 6.68 2.08
C ASN A 395 -6.84 7.10 2.30
N GLY A 396 -6.60 7.85 3.36
CA GLY A 396 -5.25 8.14 3.81
C GLY A 396 -4.55 6.84 4.28
N THR A 397 -3.26 6.75 4.02
CA THR A 397 -2.45 5.56 4.38
C THR A 397 -2.24 5.38 5.88
N ASN A 398 -2.68 6.33 6.69
CA ASN A 398 -2.44 6.38 8.13
C ASN A 398 -3.71 6.07 8.92
N SER A 399 -3.79 4.83 9.40
CA SER A 399 -4.82 4.40 10.34
C SER A 399 -4.15 3.68 11.51
N GLU A 400 -4.52 4.04 12.74
CA GLU A 400 -3.92 3.49 13.95
C GLU A 400 -5.02 3.25 15.01
N LEU A 401 -4.70 2.49 16.08
CA LEU A 401 -5.57 2.39 17.25
C LEU A 401 -5.06 3.26 18.39
N VAL A 402 -5.94 4.14 18.89
CA VAL A 402 -5.69 4.96 20.08
C VAL A 402 -6.74 4.63 21.14
N GLY A 403 -6.32 4.04 22.23
CA GLY A 403 -7.25 3.60 23.29
C GLY A 403 -8.31 2.61 22.81
N GLY A 404 -8.00 1.77 21.81
CA GLY A 404 -8.93 0.81 21.22
C GLY A 404 -9.87 1.37 20.14
N ASP A 405 -9.81 2.67 19.86
CA ASP A 405 -10.58 3.32 18.80
C ASP A 405 -9.72 3.55 17.56
N PRO A 406 -10.19 3.26 16.35
CA PRO A 406 -9.49 3.61 15.13
C PRO A 406 -9.40 5.13 14.97
N VAL A 407 -8.20 5.60 14.67
CA VAL A 407 -7.94 6.92 14.11
C VAL A 407 -7.65 6.76 12.64
N VAL A 408 -8.44 7.44 11.81
CA VAL A 408 -8.27 7.41 10.34
C VAL A 408 -8.05 8.83 9.84
N VAL A 409 -7.13 8.94 8.88
CA VAL A 409 -6.86 10.18 8.17
C VAL A 409 -7.38 10.02 6.75
N LEU A 410 -8.30 10.88 6.36
CA LEU A 410 -8.92 10.89 5.04
C LEU A 410 -8.40 12.06 4.22
N ASP A 411 -8.06 11.80 2.97
CA ASP A 411 -7.91 12.87 1.99
C ASP A 411 -9.30 13.31 1.53
N VAL A 412 -9.61 14.59 1.70
CA VAL A 412 -10.90 15.16 1.33
C VAL A 412 -10.67 16.20 0.23
N THR A 413 -11.32 15.99 -0.91
CA THR A 413 -11.19 16.90 -2.05
C THR A 413 -12.54 17.34 -2.58
N ALA A 414 -12.63 18.57 -3.04
CA ALA A 414 -13.80 19.11 -3.73
C ALA A 414 -13.40 20.15 -4.77
N GLN A 415 -14.26 20.36 -5.77
CA GLN A 415 -14.17 21.51 -6.68
C GLN A 415 -15.05 22.64 -6.12
N ILE A 416 -14.44 23.75 -5.73
CA ILE A 416 -15.13 24.92 -5.19
C ILE A 416 -14.78 26.14 -6.04
N ALA A 417 -15.78 26.73 -6.68
CA ALA A 417 -15.60 27.89 -7.55
C ALA A 417 -14.48 27.70 -8.61
N GLY A 418 -14.40 26.52 -9.21
CA GLY A 418 -13.40 26.17 -10.22
C GLY A 418 -12.03 25.78 -9.67
N ASN A 419 -11.79 25.90 -8.36
CA ASN A 419 -10.55 25.52 -7.71
C ASN A 419 -10.67 24.19 -7.00
N GLN A 420 -9.66 23.34 -7.14
CA GLN A 420 -9.58 22.11 -6.35
C GLN A 420 -9.10 22.46 -4.93
N LYS A 421 -9.95 22.20 -3.95
CA LYS A 421 -9.60 22.21 -2.54
C LYS A 421 -9.19 20.83 -2.09
N TRP A 422 -8.20 20.77 -1.22
CA TRP A 422 -7.68 19.51 -0.69
C TRP A 422 -7.24 19.66 0.76
N GLU A 423 -7.83 18.87 1.63
CA GLU A 423 -7.51 18.82 3.06
C GLU A 423 -7.45 17.40 3.57
N ARG A 424 -6.96 17.24 4.77
CA ARG A 424 -7.01 15.99 5.51
C ARG A 424 -7.98 16.09 6.66
N VAL A 425 -8.91 15.15 6.72
CA VAL A 425 -9.82 15.02 7.84
C VAL A 425 -9.37 13.87 8.73
N VAL A 426 -9.08 14.19 9.98
CA VAL A 426 -8.74 13.22 11.02
C VAL A 426 -10.02 12.85 11.77
N LEU A 427 -10.28 11.55 11.88
CA LEU A 427 -11.41 11.01 12.62
C LEU A 427 -10.93 10.01 13.66
N ARG A 428 -11.33 10.16 14.90
CA ARG A 428 -11.26 9.11 15.92
C ARG A 428 -12.64 8.47 16.03
N LEU A 429 -12.74 7.17 15.73
CA LEU A 429 -14.00 6.45 15.58
C LEU A 429 -14.32 5.66 16.86
N GLY A 430 -15.37 6.05 17.56
CA GLY A 430 -15.85 5.37 18.76
C GLY A 430 -16.97 4.35 18.48
N SER A 431 -17.50 3.75 19.57
CA SER A 431 -18.58 2.76 19.50
C SER A 431 -19.95 3.34 19.11
N SER A 432 -20.14 4.64 19.23
CA SER A 432 -21.39 5.34 18.89
C SER A 432 -21.25 6.30 17.71
N GLY A 433 -20.05 6.47 17.15
CA GLY A 433 -19.78 7.41 16.06
C GLY A 433 -18.40 8.03 16.16
N THR A 434 -18.28 9.31 15.84
CA THR A 434 -17.02 10.06 15.89
C THR A 434 -16.78 10.62 17.29
N ARG A 435 -15.62 10.34 17.89
CA ARG A 435 -15.17 10.93 19.15
C ARG A 435 -14.38 12.22 18.96
N ALA A 436 -13.59 12.29 17.91
CA ALA A 436 -12.89 13.50 17.53
C ALA A 436 -12.90 13.67 16.01
N ARG A 437 -13.03 14.92 15.56
CA ARG A 437 -12.95 15.30 14.15
C ARG A 437 -12.30 16.66 14.04
N PHE A 438 -11.33 16.77 13.14
CA PHE A 438 -10.73 18.07 12.77
C PHE A 438 -10.05 17.96 11.40
N SER A 439 -9.81 19.12 10.79
CA SER A 439 -9.14 19.24 9.50
C SER A 439 -7.71 19.72 9.66
N LEU A 440 -6.83 19.20 8.82
CA LEU A 440 -5.43 19.57 8.72
C LEU A 440 -5.11 19.97 7.27
N PRO A 441 -4.17 20.89 7.06
CA PRO A 441 -3.71 21.23 5.73
C PRO A 441 -2.96 20.05 5.10
N ARG A 442 -2.95 19.98 3.79
CA ARG A 442 -1.94 19.20 3.07
C ARG A 442 -0.67 20.05 3.03
N ALA A 443 0.28 19.73 3.87
CA ALA A 443 1.36 20.63 4.21
C ALA A 443 2.75 20.20 3.71
N VAL A 444 2.83 19.14 2.87
CA VAL A 444 4.12 18.67 2.38
C VAL A 444 4.35 19.10 0.95
N TRP A 445 5.50 19.72 0.73
CA TRP A 445 5.97 20.14 -0.57
C TRP A 445 6.50 18.94 -1.37
N GLY A 446 6.20 18.94 -2.66
CA GLY A 446 6.66 17.91 -3.60
C GLY A 446 5.74 16.72 -3.74
N ALA A 447 6.24 15.69 -4.43
CA ALA A 447 5.54 14.41 -4.59
C ALA A 447 5.60 13.63 -3.29
N ASN A 448 4.73 13.93 -2.36
CA ASN A 448 4.68 13.14 -1.14
C ASN A 448 3.55 12.14 -1.14
N LEU A 449 3.88 10.97 -0.72
CA LEU A 449 2.96 9.86 -0.72
C LEU A 449 2.90 9.10 0.60
N LEU A 450 3.73 9.42 1.66
CA LEU A 450 3.93 8.35 2.59
C LEU A 450 3.56 8.58 4.04
N ALA A 451 4.14 9.50 4.68
CA ALA A 451 4.06 9.47 6.12
C ALA A 451 4.34 10.84 6.74
N ASP A 452 3.67 11.84 6.19
CA ASP A 452 3.65 13.17 6.76
C ASP A 452 2.73 13.27 8.00
N ILE A 453 1.99 12.21 8.32
CA ILE A 453 1.20 12.09 9.54
C ILE A 453 1.59 10.80 10.27
N ARG A 454 1.79 10.92 11.58
CA ARG A 454 2.08 9.81 12.49
C ARG A 454 1.23 9.93 13.74
N ILE A 455 0.95 8.78 14.35
CA ILE A 455 0.40 8.72 15.71
C ILE A 455 1.52 8.25 16.62
N GLY A 456 1.84 9.05 17.63
CA GLY A 456 2.85 8.73 18.63
C GLY A 456 2.38 7.70 19.63
N ALA A 457 3.30 7.12 20.38
CA ALA A 457 3.00 6.21 21.47
C ALA A 457 2.19 6.88 22.61
N ASP A 458 2.22 8.20 22.68
CA ASP A 458 1.41 9.04 23.59
C ASP A 458 -0.05 9.20 23.12
N GLY A 459 -0.41 8.61 21.98
CA GLY A 459 -1.75 8.70 21.40
C GLY A 459 -2.06 10.02 20.70
N ASN A 460 -1.10 10.93 20.57
CA ASN A 460 -1.28 12.18 19.84
C ASN A 460 -0.95 11.99 18.34
N LEU A 461 -1.54 12.85 17.53
CA LEU A 461 -1.23 12.93 16.10
C LEU A 461 -0.11 13.94 15.88
N TYR A 462 0.78 13.62 14.97
CA TYR A 462 1.89 14.46 14.55
C TYR A 462 1.83 14.66 13.04
N GLN A 463 2.07 15.89 12.59
CA GLN A 463 2.09 16.25 11.17
C GLN A 463 3.39 16.93 10.80
N LEU A 464 4.01 16.47 9.72
CA LEU A 464 5.12 17.12 9.04
C LEU A 464 4.59 18.12 8.01
N ALA A 465 5.03 19.34 8.09
CA ALA A 465 4.89 20.36 7.05
C ALA A 465 6.27 20.68 6.47
N THR A 466 6.36 20.82 5.15
CA THR A 466 7.63 21.08 4.46
C THR A 466 7.49 22.15 3.39
N SER A 467 8.49 23.00 3.27
CA SER A 467 8.57 24.04 2.24
C SER A 467 10.04 24.33 1.90
N PRO A 468 10.40 24.45 0.61
CA PRO A 468 11.76 24.83 0.22
C PRO A 468 12.13 26.27 0.62
N THR A 469 11.18 27.09 1.02
CA THR A 469 11.41 28.46 1.46
C THR A 469 11.49 28.61 2.98
N THR A 470 10.73 27.84 3.73
CA THR A 470 10.63 27.96 5.20
C THR A 470 11.23 26.79 5.96
N GLY A 471 11.56 25.69 5.26
CA GLY A 471 12.11 24.47 5.88
C GLY A 471 11.03 23.48 6.29
N ILE A 472 11.18 22.90 7.48
CA ILE A 472 10.23 21.92 8.02
C ILE A 472 9.68 22.35 9.37
N VAL A 473 8.44 21.94 9.63
CA VAL A 473 7.79 22.02 10.95
C VAL A 473 7.08 20.71 11.22
N ILE A 474 7.31 20.12 12.39
CA ILE A 474 6.51 18.98 12.87
C ILE A 474 5.67 19.46 14.04
N SER A 475 4.38 19.33 13.87
CA SER A 475 3.35 19.78 14.81
C SER A 475 2.64 18.62 15.48
N ARG A 476 2.25 18.79 16.75
CA ARG A 476 1.48 17.83 17.53
C ARG A 476 0.03 18.30 17.69
N TYR A 477 -0.91 17.35 17.63
CA TYR A 477 -2.33 17.54 17.80
C TYR A 477 -2.87 16.46 18.74
N ALA A 478 -3.49 16.87 19.84
CA ALA A 478 -4.14 15.95 20.78
C ALA A 478 -5.42 15.36 20.15
N LEU A 479 -5.59 14.05 20.28
CA LEU A 479 -6.80 13.36 19.86
C LEU A 479 -7.83 13.33 21.00
N LEU A 480 -8.28 14.51 21.43
CA LEU A 480 -9.24 14.68 22.52
C LEU A 480 -10.63 14.15 22.10
N ASP A 481 -11.41 13.71 23.09
CA ASP A 481 -12.83 13.41 22.90
C ASP A 481 -13.59 14.73 22.69
N SER A 482 -14.40 14.82 21.64
CA SER A 482 -15.22 15.99 21.31
C SER A 482 -16.29 16.36 22.37
N GLY A 483 -16.33 15.62 23.48
CA GLY A 483 -17.26 15.83 24.57
C GLY A 483 -16.69 16.58 25.80
N ARG A 484 -15.46 17.14 25.71
CA ARG A 484 -14.84 17.91 26.80
C ARG A 484 -14.58 19.40 26.49
N GLU A 485 -15.24 19.93 25.47
CA GLU A 485 -15.35 21.39 25.37
C GLU A 485 -16.60 21.83 26.12
N SER A 486 -16.43 22.06 27.40
CA SER A 486 -17.39 22.80 28.22
C SER A 486 -16.86 24.22 28.47
#